data_ce32d848dc7b1a997b1942c58e9a9ff4
#
_entry.id   ce32d848dc7b1a997b1942c58e9a9ff4
#
_cell.length_a   1.000
_cell.length_b   1.000
_cell.length_c   1.000
_cell.angle_alpha   90.00
_cell.angle_beta   90.00
_cell.angle_gamma   90.00
#
_symmetry.space_group_name_H-M   'P 1'
#
loop_
_entity.id
_entity.type
_entity.pdbx_description
1 polymer ?
#
loop_
_entity_poly.entity_id
_entity_poly.type
_entity_poly.pdbx_seq_one_letter_code
_entity_poly.pdbx_strand_id
1 'polypeptide(L)'
;MYKNTPLYYSSTGSGNPLVLLHGFLESSTIWDPFVKELSEKRQVITIDLPGHGRSGTIEETHSMELMADAVNSILLELKVEAITLIGHSMGGYVSLAFCKKFPILCKGLVLLNSTPEPDNEERKEN
;
A
#
# COMPACT_ATOMS: atom_id res chain seq x y z
N MET A 1 -3.23 14.88 0.93
CA MET A 1 -1.83 15.17 1.26
C MET A 1 -1.47 14.66 2.64
N TYR A 2 -0.23 14.36 2.84
CA TYR A 2 0.28 13.97 4.16
C TYR A 2 1.51 14.84 4.45
N LYS A 3 1.52 15.51 5.61
CA LYS A 3 2.58 16.45 5.99
C LYS A 3 2.87 17.46 4.87
N ASN A 4 1.83 18.00 4.30
CA ASN A 4 1.90 18.96 3.18
C ASN A 4 2.56 18.40 1.92
N THR A 5 2.59 17.09 1.77
CA THR A 5 3.17 16.43 0.60
C THR A 5 2.04 15.80 -0.20
N PRO A 6 1.98 16.04 -1.52
CA PRO A 6 0.95 15.40 -2.33
C PRO A 6 1.22 13.90 -2.43
N LEU A 7 0.15 13.11 -2.26
CA LEU A 7 0.19 11.67 -2.41
C LEU A 7 -0.75 11.28 -3.53
N TYR A 8 -0.24 10.49 -4.47
CA TYR A 8 -1.04 10.02 -5.59
C TYR A 8 -1.68 8.69 -5.24
N TYR A 9 -2.98 8.59 -5.48
CA TYR A 9 -3.70 7.32 -5.33
C TYR A 9 -4.86 7.29 -6.30
N SER A 10 -5.39 6.10 -6.53
CA SER A 10 -6.60 5.93 -7.32
C SER A 10 -7.56 5.02 -6.57
N SER A 11 -8.85 5.21 -6.84
CA SER A 11 -9.89 4.36 -6.28
C SER A 11 -10.83 3.98 -7.41
N THR A 12 -11.02 2.69 -7.64
CA THR A 12 -11.82 2.16 -8.74
C THR A 12 -12.78 1.11 -8.22
N GLY A 13 -14.03 1.16 -8.66
CA GLY A 13 -15.03 0.19 -8.26
C GLY A 13 -15.65 0.50 -6.91
N SER A 14 -16.47 -0.42 -6.43
CA SER A 14 -17.15 -0.29 -5.14
C SER A 14 -17.23 -1.68 -4.49
N GLY A 15 -17.48 -1.68 -3.18
CA GLY A 15 -17.54 -2.91 -2.41
C GLY A 15 -16.48 -2.90 -1.32
N ASN A 16 -16.06 -4.08 -0.90
CA ASN A 16 -15.06 -4.18 0.15
C ASN A 16 -13.72 -3.59 -0.31
N PRO A 17 -13.14 -2.68 0.47
CA PRO A 17 -11.91 -2.00 0.05
C PRO A 17 -10.70 -2.94 0.04
N LEU A 18 -9.95 -2.86 -1.05
CA LEU A 18 -8.72 -3.61 -1.27
C LEU A 18 -7.62 -2.60 -1.57
N VAL A 19 -6.57 -2.55 -0.78
CA VAL A 19 -5.47 -1.60 -0.93
C VAL A 19 -4.24 -2.34 -1.46
N LEU A 20 -3.69 -1.85 -2.56
CA LEU A 20 -2.55 -2.47 -3.23
C LEU A 20 -1.32 -1.57 -3.07
N LEU A 21 -0.27 -2.10 -2.45
CA LEU A 21 0.97 -1.37 -2.19
C LEU A 21 2.13 -1.98 -2.96
N HIS A 22 2.84 -1.14 -3.71
CA HIS A 22 3.92 -1.56 -4.60
C HIS A 22 5.26 -1.72 -3.86
N GLY A 23 6.25 -2.26 -4.57
CA GLY A 23 7.59 -2.44 -4.03
C GLY A 23 8.49 -1.23 -4.23
N PHE A 24 9.73 -1.37 -3.75
CA PHE A 24 10.74 -0.31 -3.84
C PHE A 24 11.07 -0.02 -5.31
N LEU A 25 11.19 1.26 -5.64
CA LEU A 25 11.44 1.76 -7.00
C LEU A 25 10.34 1.40 -8.01
N GLU A 26 9.18 1.00 -7.52
CA GLU A 26 8.01 0.77 -8.35
C GLU A 26 7.00 1.89 -8.15
N SER A 27 5.84 1.73 -8.73
CA SER A 27 4.71 2.63 -8.52
C SER A 27 3.42 1.84 -8.60
N SER A 28 2.30 2.52 -8.38
CA SER A 28 0.99 1.88 -8.44
C SER A 28 0.70 1.26 -9.81
N THR A 29 1.45 1.65 -10.85
CA THR A 29 1.23 1.13 -12.21
C THR A 29 1.49 -0.37 -12.33
N ILE A 30 2.23 -0.97 -11.39
CA ILE A 30 2.42 -2.42 -11.42
C ILE A 30 1.10 -3.17 -11.27
N TRP A 31 0.09 -2.50 -10.69
CA TRP A 31 -1.21 -3.11 -10.45
C TRP A 31 -2.19 -2.94 -11.61
N ASP A 32 -1.87 -2.09 -12.59
CA ASP A 32 -2.78 -1.76 -13.68
C ASP A 32 -3.40 -2.98 -14.37
N PRO A 33 -2.64 -4.05 -14.66
CA PRO A 33 -3.25 -5.22 -15.32
C PRO A 33 -4.32 -5.92 -14.51
N PHE A 34 -4.34 -5.68 -13.20
CA PHE A 34 -5.25 -6.40 -12.29
C PHE A 34 -6.43 -5.55 -11.85
N VAL A 35 -6.34 -4.23 -11.97
CA VAL A 35 -7.34 -3.33 -11.39
C VAL A 35 -8.73 -3.55 -11.97
N LYS A 36 -8.82 -3.71 -13.29
CA LYS A 36 -10.12 -3.87 -13.92
C LYS A 36 -10.87 -5.09 -13.39
N GLU A 37 -10.19 -6.21 -13.30
CA GLU A 37 -10.80 -7.45 -12.83
C GLU A 37 -11.16 -7.38 -11.35
N LEU A 38 -10.23 -6.88 -10.54
CA LEU A 38 -10.45 -6.80 -9.11
C LEU A 38 -11.56 -5.80 -8.76
N SER A 39 -11.67 -4.72 -9.53
CA SER A 39 -12.65 -3.67 -9.24
C SER A 39 -14.07 -4.02 -9.64
N GLU A 40 -14.28 -5.16 -10.29
CA GLU A 40 -15.63 -5.59 -10.63
C GLU A 40 -16.49 -5.86 -9.40
N LYS A 41 -15.86 -6.29 -8.30
CA LYS A 41 -16.59 -6.63 -7.08
C LYS A 41 -16.03 -5.96 -5.82
N ARG A 42 -14.99 -5.15 -5.97
CA ARG A 42 -14.32 -4.51 -4.83
C ARG A 42 -13.97 -3.07 -5.16
N GLN A 43 -13.80 -2.29 -4.12
CA GLN A 43 -13.17 -0.99 -4.27
C GLN A 43 -11.67 -1.23 -4.26
N VAL A 44 -11.00 -0.92 -5.36
CA VAL A 44 -9.56 -1.14 -5.47
C VAL A 44 -8.84 0.19 -5.35
N ILE A 45 -8.01 0.31 -4.32
CA ILE A 45 -7.25 1.52 -4.03
C ILE A 45 -5.79 1.22 -4.30
N THR A 46 -5.19 1.95 -5.24
CA THR A 46 -3.77 1.82 -5.53
C THR A 46 -3.08 3.10 -5.09
N ILE A 47 -1.91 2.99 -4.50
CA ILE A 47 -1.21 4.12 -3.89
C ILE A 47 0.23 4.14 -4.38
N ASP A 48 0.69 5.33 -4.80
CA ASP A 48 2.11 5.57 -4.98
C ASP A 48 2.65 5.98 -3.61
N LEU A 49 3.48 5.12 -3.04
CA LEU A 49 4.03 5.39 -1.71
C LEU A 49 4.94 6.63 -1.73
N PRO A 50 5.12 7.30 -0.58
CA PRO A 50 5.97 8.49 -0.53
C PRO A 50 7.32 8.25 -1.19
N GLY A 51 7.73 9.20 -2.03
CA GLY A 51 8.99 9.12 -2.77
C GLY A 51 8.94 8.27 -4.02
N HIS A 52 7.77 7.72 -4.37
CA HIS A 52 7.60 6.83 -5.52
C HIS A 52 6.52 7.35 -6.46
N GLY A 53 6.65 6.99 -7.74
CA GLY A 53 5.64 7.34 -8.72
C GLY A 53 5.34 8.83 -8.73
N ARG A 54 4.07 9.16 -8.59
CA ARG A 54 3.59 10.54 -8.60
C ARG A 54 3.49 11.17 -7.22
N SER A 55 3.77 10.41 -6.16
CA SER A 55 3.73 10.94 -4.81
C SER A 55 5.02 11.71 -4.50
N GLY A 56 4.88 12.76 -3.71
CA GLY A 56 6.02 13.55 -3.30
C GLY A 56 6.86 12.87 -2.24
N THR A 57 8.02 13.46 -1.97
CA THR A 57 8.93 12.98 -0.94
C THR A 57 8.69 13.77 0.34
N ILE A 58 8.43 13.07 1.43
CA ILE A 58 8.13 13.71 2.73
C ILE A 58 9.41 14.02 3.47
N GLU A 59 10.29 13.03 3.53
CA GLU A 59 11.57 13.14 4.21
C GLU A 59 12.63 12.49 3.32
N GLU A 60 13.89 12.75 3.63
CA GLU A 60 14.99 12.16 2.88
C GLU A 60 14.96 10.63 2.98
N THR A 61 14.65 10.11 4.16
CA THR A 61 14.52 8.68 4.38
C THR A 61 13.12 8.37 4.87
N HIS A 62 12.45 7.42 4.21
CA HIS A 62 11.10 7.02 4.59
C HIS A 62 11.13 5.72 5.37
N SER A 63 10.65 5.75 6.62
CA SER A 63 10.48 4.53 7.40
C SER A 63 9.19 3.81 6.98
N MET A 64 9.09 2.55 7.35
CA MET A 64 7.86 1.80 7.09
C MET A 64 6.69 2.41 7.85
N GLU A 65 6.94 2.91 9.07
CA GLU A 65 5.90 3.56 9.88
C GLU A 65 5.42 4.86 9.23
N LEU A 66 6.34 5.64 8.67
CA LEU A 66 5.97 6.87 7.97
C LEU A 66 5.09 6.54 6.77
N MET A 67 5.47 5.51 6.01
CA MET A 67 4.68 5.10 4.85
C MET A 67 3.32 4.57 5.25
N ALA A 68 3.24 3.83 6.36
CA ALA A 68 1.97 3.35 6.89
C ALA A 68 1.06 4.52 7.29
N ASP A 69 1.63 5.56 7.90
CA ASP A 69 0.87 6.76 8.25
C ASP A 69 0.35 7.47 7.00
N ALA A 70 1.16 7.50 5.94
CA ALA A 70 0.72 8.09 4.68
C ALA A 70 -0.47 7.31 4.09
N VAL A 71 -0.40 5.99 4.14
CA VAL A 71 -1.53 5.15 3.70
C VAL A 71 -2.77 5.48 4.52
N ASN A 72 -2.63 5.58 5.84
CA ASN A 72 -3.76 5.90 6.70
C ASN A 72 -4.37 7.26 6.35
N SER A 73 -3.55 8.25 6.01
CA SER A 73 -4.06 9.57 5.65
C SER A 73 -4.95 9.50 4.41
N ILE A 74 -4.58 8.66 3.44
CA ILE A 74 -5.40 8.46 2.24
C ILE A 74 -6.72 7.78 2.59
N LEU A 75 -6.69 6.78 3.46
CA LEU A 75 -7.91 6.08 3.87
C LEU A 75 -8.86 7.01 4.63
N LEU A 76 -8.32 7.91 5.44
CA LEU A 76 -9.14 8.91 6.10
C LEU A 76 -9.79 9.85 5.09
N GLU A 77 -9.05 10.25 4.07
CA GLU A 77 -9.57 11.11 3.00
C GLU A 77 -10.70 10.41 2.25
N LEU A 78 -10.56 9.13 1.98
CA LEU A 78 -11.56 8.32 1.29
C LEU A 78 -12.68 7.84 2.21
N LYS A 79 -12.56 8.07 3.51
CA LYS A 79 -13.54 7.64 4.51
C LYS A 79 -13.70 6.11 4.53
N VAL A 80 -12.59 5.42 4.42
CA VAL A 80 -12.56 3.96 4.43
C VAL A 80 -12.10 3.48 5.80
N GLU A 81 -12.84 2.54 6.38
CA GLU A 81 -12.61 2.11 7.77
C GLU A 81 -12.17 0.66 7.93
N ALA A 82 -12.28 -0.15 6.88
CA ALA A 82 -11.88 -1.54 6.96
C ALA A 82 -11.34 -1.96 5.60
N ILE A 83 -10.14 -2.52 5.58
CA ILE A 83 -9.45 -2.83 4.34
C ILE A 83 -8.80 -4.20 4.37
N THR A 84 -8.56 -4.73 3.17
CA THR A 84 -7.64 -5.83 2.94
C THR A 84 -6.44 -5.24 2.23
N LEU A 85 -5.23 -5.57 2.71
CA LEU A 85 -3.99 -5.08 2.12
C LEU A 85 -3.32 -6.18 1.31
N ILE A 86 -2.85 -5.81 0.12
CA ILE A 86 -1.97 -6.66 -0.68
C ILE A 86 -0.70 -5.85 -0.90
N GLY A 87 0.42 -6.34 -0.34
CA GLY A 87 1.69 -5.64 -0.46
C GLY A 87 2.71 -6.48 -1.21
N HIS A 88 3.41 -5.86 -2.15
CA HIS A 88 4.47 -6.49 -2.93
C HIS A 88 5.82 -6.00 -2.44
N SER A 89 6.69 -6.92 -2.01
CA SER A 89 8.05 -6.60 -1.57
C SER A 89 8.05 -5.53 -0.46
N MET A 90 8.57 -4.34 -0.71
CA MET A 90 8.55 -3.25 0.27
C MET A 90 7.12 -2.93 0.71
N GLY A 91 6.17 -2.95 -0.23
CA GLY A 91 4.76 -2.76 0.09
C GLY A 91 4.25 -3.76 1.11
N GLY A 92 4.81 -4.96 1.11
CA GLY A 92 4.49 -5.95 2.13
C GLY A 92 4.95 -5.53 3.52
N TYR A 93 6.14 -4.98 3.63
CA TYR A 93 6.63 -4.48 4.92
C TYR A 93 5.83 -3.28 5.39
N VAL A 94 5.45 -2.39 4.47
CA VAL A 94 4.57 -1.26 4.80
C VAL A 94 3.22 -1.78 5.29
N SER A 95 2.69 -2.82 4.64
CA SER A 95 1.43 -3.43 5.05
C SER A 95 1.50 -4.01 6.45
N LEU A 96 2.62 -4.66 6.79
CA LEU A 96 2.82 -5.20 8.13
C LEU A 96 2.88 -4.07 9.17
N ALA A 97 3.60 -2.99 8.85
CA ALA A 97 3.68 -1.83 9.74
C ALA A 97 2.30 -1.20 9.93
N PHE A 98 1.52 -1.13 8.85
CA PHE A 98 0.16 -0.59 8.91
C PHE A 98 -0.73 -1.44 9.82
N CYS A 99 -0.71 -2.75 9.63
CA CYS A 99 -1.56 -3.65 10.44
C CYS A 99 -1.15 -3.61 11.90
N LYS A 100 0.12 -3.44 12.19
CA LYS A 100 0.59 -3.34 13.56
C LYS A 100 0.13 -2.04 14.21
N LYS A 101 0.14 -0.95 13.45
CA LYS A 101 -0.21 0.37 13.96
C LYS A 101 -1.71 0.62 13.99
N PHE A 102 -2.43 0.08 13.00
CA PHE A 102 -3.87 0.30 12.84
C PHE A 102 -4.62 -1.03 12.74
N PRO A 103 -4.56 -1.88 13.78
CA PRO A 103 -5.10 -3.24 13.68
C PRO A 103 -6.59 -3.30 13.44
N ILE A 104 -7.35 -2.30 13.89
CA ILE A 104 -8.80 -2.30 13.73
C ILE A 104 -9.19 -2.11 12.27
N LEU A 105 -8.37 -1.40 11.50
CA LEU A 105 -8.65 -1.16 10.08
C LEU A 105 -8.31 -2.35 9.20
N CYS A 106 -7.41 -3.22 9.65
CA CYS A 106 -6.86 -4.28 8.81
C CYS A 106 -7.70 -5.55 8.95
N LYS A 107 -8.46 -5.89 7.91
CA LYS A 107 -9.30 -7.08 7.88
C LYS A 107 -8.62 -8.27 7.22
N GLY A 108 -7.64 -8.02 6.38
CA GLY A 108 -6.88 -9.07 5.72
C GLY A 108 -5.56 -8.56 5.23
N LEU A 109 -4.62 -9.48 5.03
CA LEU A 109 -3.27 -9.13 4.61
C LEU A 109 -2.73 -10.22 3.69
N VAL A 110 -2.26 -9.83 2.51
CA VAL A 110 -1.62 -10.72 1.56
C VAL A 110 -0.25 -10.15 1.23
N LEU A 111 0.77 -10.97 1.40
CA LEU A 111 2.15 -10.57 1.10
C LEU A 111 2.62 -11.30 -0.14
N LEU A 112 2.98 -10.55 -1.18
CA LEU A 112 3.48 -11.09 -2.44
C LEU A 112 4.98 -10.85 -2.51
N ASN A 113 5.76 -11.93 -2.59
CA ASN A 113 7.22 -11.86 -2.65
C ASN A 113 7.81 -11.02 -1.52
N SER A 114 7.20 -11.12 -0.33
CA SER A 114 7.63 -10.40 0.86
C SER A 114 7.78 -11.39 2.00
N THR A 115 8.67 -11.05 2.95
CA THR A 115 8.79 -11.82 4.17
C THR A 115 8.88 -10.85 5.34
N PRO A 116 8.45 -11.26 6.55
CA PRO A 116 8.61 -10.42 7.73
C PRO A 116 10.04 -10.35 8.24
N GLU A 117 10.96 -11.09 7.64
CA GLU A 117 12.37 -11.13 8.00
C GLU A 117 13.20 -10.50 6.89
N PRO A 118 14.42 -10.03 7.19
CA PRO A 118 15.30 -9.55 6.13
C PRO A 118 15.51 -10.60 5.06
N ASP A 119 15.43 -10.19 3.79
CA ASP A 119 15.61 -11.09 2.68
C ASP A 119 17.06 -11.50 2.53
N ASN A 120 17.25 -12.72 2.04
CA ASN A 120 18.53 -13.20 1.55
C ASN A 120 18.28 -13.84 0.18
N GLU A 121 19.33 -14.36 -0.45
CA GLU A 121 19.19 -14.86 -1.81
C GLU A 121 18.16 -15.98 -1.94
N GLU A 122 18.14 -16.89 -0.98
CA GLU A 122 17.19 -18.00 -1.03
C GLU A 122 15.76 -17.50 -0.89
N ARG A 123 15.55 -16.52 -0.01
CA ARG A 123 14.19 -16.01 0.23
C ARG A 123 13.65 -15.24 -0.94
N LYS A 124 14.50 -14.55 -1.66
CA LYS A 124 14.06 -13.73 -2.79
C LYS A 124 13.52 -14.56 -3.92
N GLU A 125 13.88 -15.80 -3.98
CA GLU A 125 13.41 -16.71 -5.02
C GLU A 125 12.02 -17.27 -4.75
N ASN A 126 11.51 -17.08 -3.56
CA ASN A 126 10.21 -17.64 -3.15
C ASN A 126 9.06 -16.71 -3.44
#